data_428abde4c6fd0a6ab1c34d57557c6c5a
#
_entry.id   428abde4c6fd0a6ab1c34d57557c6c5a
#
_cell.length_a   1.000
_cell.length_b   1.000
_cell.length_c   1.000
_cell.angle_alpha   90.00
_cell.angle_beta   90.00
_cell.angle_gamma   90.00
#
_symmetry.space_group_name_H-M   'P 1'
#
loop_
_entity.id
_entity.type
_entity.pdbx_description
1 polymer ?
#
loop_
_entity_poly.entity_id
_entity_poly.type
_entity_poly.pdbx_seq_one_letter_code
_entity_poly.pdbx_strand_id
1 'polypeptide(L)'
;MNRYTILLIIVLIALTGCKKQTLEERIYQEARQFTLKNCPKTIDQCTTLDSCTFSIAKRSYYYNYTVTDNLDIDSLYTQELYDMFREQLLSDIKNSIQLKTLKDAGISFCYRYYSARSGKVLMQQKFTPKDYK
;
A
#
# COMPACT_ATOMS: atom_id res chain seq x y z
N MET A 1 8.40 43.28 31.26
CA MET A 1 7.61 42.04 31.14
C MET A 1 7.61 41.37 32.51
N ASN A 2 6.43 41.15 33.08
CA ASN A 2 6.30 40.59 34.42
C ASN A 2 6.72 39.11 34.45
N ARG A 3 7.42 38.70 35.52
CA ARG A 3 7.89 37.30 35.71
C ARG A 3 6.79 36.28 35.54
N TYR A 4 5.55 36.63 35.84
CA TYR A 4 4.36 35.77 35.66
C TYR A 4 3.93 35.61 34.21
N THR A 5 4.14 36.62 33.36
CA THR A 5 3.86 36.53 31.91
C THR A 5 4.82 35.59 31.22
N ILE A 6 6.09 35.55 31.62
CA ILE A 6 7.11 34.63 31.09
C ILE A 6 6.79 33.19 31.52
N LEU A 7 6.38 32.97 32.76
CA LEU A 7 5.97 31.68 33.28
C LEU A 7 4.73 31.14 32.53
N LEU A 8 3.74 32.00 32.21
CA LEU A 8 2.53 31.65 31.49
C LEU A 8 2.84 31.23 30.05
N ILE A 9 3.79 31.91 29.38
CA ILE A 9 4.22 31.60 28.02
C ILE A 9 4.97 30.25 27.99
N ILE A 10 5.80 29.96 28.99
CA ILE A 10 6.54 28.69 29.08
C ILE A 10 5.57 27.51 29.29
N VAL A 11 4.53 27.69 30.08
CA VAL A 11 3.48 26.66 30.30
C VAL A 11 2.65 26.42 29.05
N LEU A 12 2.36 27.46 28.24
CA LEU A 12 1.65 27.30 26.96
C LEU A 12 2.46 26.52 25.92
N ILE A 13 3.79 26.67 25.90
CA ILE A 13 4.68 25.95 24.97
C ILE A 13 4.80 24.47 25.37
N ALA A 14 4.70 24.13 26.64
CA ALA A 14 4.74 22.74 27.12
C ALA A 14 3.49 21.91 26.77
N LEU A 15 2.39 22.54 26.33
CA LEU A 15 1.15 21.86 25.92
C LEU A 15 1.11 21.50 24.44
N THR A 16 2.08 21.94 23.64
CA THR A 16 2.27 21.41 22.26
C THR A 16 3.00 20.08 22.32
N GLY A 17 2.38 19.08 22.97
CA GLY A 17 2.87 17.71 22.93
C GLY A 17 2.88 17.23 21.49
N CYS A 18 4.05 16.83 20.95
CA CYS A 18 4.16 16.14 19.69
C CYS A 18 3.22 14.95 19.70
N LYS A 19 2.14 15.00 18.91
CA LYS A 19 1.22 13.89 18.75
C LYS A 19 2.02 12.75 18.13
N LYS A 20 2.21 11.66 18.89
CA LYS A 20 2.95 10.51 18.43
C LYS A 20 2.21 9.89 17.24
N GLN A 21 2.86 9.80 16.09
CA GLN A 21 2.32 9.21 14.89
C GLN A 21 1.95 7.74 15.11
N THR A 22 0.74 7.32 14.71
CA THR A 22 0.32 5.92 14.78
C THR A 22 1.06 5.06 13.76
N LEU A 23 1.05 3.75 13.95
CA LEU A 23 1.62 2.81 12.98
C LEU A 23 0.95 2.96 11.61
N GLU A 24 -0.38 3.09 11.59
CA GLU A 24 -1.17 3.26 10.37
C GLU A 24 -0.84 4.55 9.64
N GLU A 25 -0.70 5.64 10.35
CA GLU A 25 -0.28 6.94 9.78
C GLU A 25 1.13 6.84 9.17
N ARG A 26 2.04 6.14 9.83
CA ARG A 26 3.38 5.90 9.31
C ARG A 26 3.36 5.07 8.03
N ILE A 27 2.62 3.97 8.01
CA ILE A 27 2.47 3.12 6.80
C ILE A 27 1.88 3.95 5.65
N TYR A 28 0.87 4.77 5.93
CA TYR A 28 0.27 5.67 4.94
C TYR A 28 1.30 6.62 4.33
N GLN A 29 2.11 7.27 5.16
CA GLN A 29 3.15 8.19 4.70
C GLN A 29 4.26 7.47 3.93
N GLU A 30 4.68 6.29 4.39
CA GLU A 30 5.69 5.48 3.71
C GLU A 30 5.21 5.04 2.32
N ALA A 31 3.97 4.58 2.17
CA ALA A 31 3.37 4.22 0.88
C ALA A 31 3.33 5.42 -0.08
N ARG A 32 2.91 6.58 0.43
CA ARG A 32 2.89 7.83 -0.34
C ARG A 32 4.29 8.25 -0.79
N GLN A 33 5.27 8.21 0.11
CA GLN A 33 6.65 8.55 -0.21
C GLN A 33 7.27 7.58 -1.21
N PHE A 34 6.99 6.29 -1.07
CA PHE A 34 7.42 5.29 -2.03
C PHE A 34 6.88 5.60 -3.43
N THR A 35 5.59 5.90 -3.54
CA THR A 35 4.94 6.26 -4.81
C THR A 35 5.59 7.50 -5.43
N LEU A 36 5.78 8.56 -4.65
CA LEU A 36 6.37 9.81 -5.15
C LEU A 36 7.82 9.63 -5.63
N LYS A 37 8.59 8.75 -4.98
CA LYS A 37 10.01 8.55 -5.31
C LYS A 37 10.25 7.49 -6.38
N ASN A 38 9.41 6.47 -6.48
CA ASN A 38 9.70 5.27 -7.26
C ASN A 38 8.69 4.99 -8.37
N CYS A 39 7.49 5.56 -8.32
CA CYS A 39 6.46 5.29 -9.30
C CYS A 39 6.30 6.44 -10.32
N PRO A 40 5.89 6.15 -11.55
CA PRO A 40 5.64 4.80 -12.08
C PRO A 40 6.93 3.99 -12.21
N LYS A 41 6.86 2.70 -11.87
CA LYS A 41 8.01 1.79 -11.92
C LYS A 41 7.73 0.65 -12.90
N THR A 42 8.56 0.51 -13.91
CA THR A 42 8.50 -0.62 -14.84
C THR A 42 8.86 -1.92 -14.13
N ILE A 43 7.96 -2.89 -14.15
CA ILE A 43 8.15 -4.23 -13.58
C ILE A 43 8.68 -5.17 -14.66
N ASP A 44 8.01 -5.18 -15.81
CA ASP A 44 8.38 -5.90 -17.01
C ASP A 44 7.91 -5.16 -18.27
N GLN A 45 8.01 -5.77 -19.45
CA GLN A 45 7.66 -5.13 -20.71
C GLN A 45 6.20 -4.67 -20.82
N CYS A 46 5.29 -5.35 -20.10
CA CYS A 46 3.86 -5.12 -20.18
C CYS A 46 3.24 -4.65 -18.87
N THR A 47 4.02 -4.51 -17.80
CA THR A 47 3.50 -4.22 -16.46
C THR A 47 4.25 -3.07 -15.83
N THR A 48 3.50 -2.07 -15.36
CA THR A 48 4.02 -0.92 -14.62
C THR A 48 3.34 -0.84 -13.26
N LEU A 49 4.12 -0.67 -12.20
CA LEU A 49 3.58 -0.30 -10.89
C LEU A 49 3.36 1.21 -10.85
N ASP A 50 2.10 1.63 -10.85
CA ASP A 50 1.73 3.04 -10.90
C ASP A 50 1.81 3.71 -9.54
N SER A 51 1.39 2.98 -8.50
CA SER A 51 1.36 3.51 -7.14
C SER A 51 1.25 2.41 -6.09
N CYS A 52 1.73 2.74 -4.90
CA CYS A 52 1.40 2.04 -3.66
C CYS A 52 0.61 2.98 -2.78
N THR A 53 -0.52 2.53 -2.25
CA THR A 53 -1.38 3.31 -1.37
C THR A 53 -1.79 2.50 -0.14
N PHE A 54 -2.14 3.18 0.94
CA PHE A 54 -2.61 2.53 2.16
C PHE A 54 -3.90 3.19 2.64
N SER A 55 -4.91 2.37 2.90
CA SER A 55 -6.16 2.82 3.53
C SER A 55 -6.08 2.55 5.04
N ILE A 56 -6.03 3.61 5.84
CA ILE A 56 -6.04 3.52 7.30
C ILE A 56 -7.33 2.85 7.78
N ALA A 57 -8.47 3.28 7.24
CA ALA A 57 -9.79 2.77 7.64
C ALA A 57 -9.97 1.27 7.36
N LYS A 58 -9.46 0.78 6.22
CA LYS A 58 -9.54 -0.62 5.81
C LYS A 58 -8.34 -1.47 6.25
N ARG A 59 -7.31 -0.84 6.82
CA ARG A 59 -6.02 -1.47 7.15
C ARG A 59 -5.49 -2.32 6.00
N SER A 60 -5.52 -1.75 4.78
CA SER A 60 -5.19 -2.45 3.54
C SER A 60 -4.15 -1.68 2.74
N TYR A 61 -3.12 -2.38 2.30
CA TYR A 61 -2.07 -1.89 1.44
C TYR A 61 -2.36 -2.29 0.00
N TYR A 62 -2.35 -1.32 -0.91
CA TYR A 62 -2.70 -1.51 -2.32
C TYR A 62 -1.49 -1.34 -3.22
N TYR A 63 -1.28 -2.31 -4.09
CA TYR A 63 -0.37 -2.23 -5.22
C TYR A 63 -1.20 -2.05 -6.49
N ASN A 64 -1.05 -0.92 -7.17
CA ASN A 64 -1.81 -0.59 -8.36
C ASN A 64 -0.91 -0.68 -9.59
N TYR A 65 -1.23 -1.60 -10.49
CA TYR A 65 -0.49 -1.85 -11.72
C TYR A 65 -1.31 -1.49 -12.93
N THR A 66 -0.64 -1.01 -13.99
CA THR A 66 -1.21 -0.94 -15.33
C THR A 66 -0.54 -1.98 -16.22
N VAL A 67 -1.35 -2.70 -17.00
CA VAL A 67 -0.88 -3.66 -17.99
C VAL A 67 -1.17 -3.17 -19.39
N THR A 68 -0.26 -3.52 -20.32
CA THR A 68 -0.31 -3.12 -21.73
C THR A 68 -0.18 -4.34 -22.64
N ASP A 69 -0.35 -4.12 -23.93
CA ASP A 69 -0.08 -5.07 -25.00
C ASP A 69 -0.72 -6.45 -24.79
N ASN A 70 0.09 -7.49 -24.74
CA ASN A 70 -0.37 -8.88 -24.63
C ASN A 70 -1.07 -9.21 -23.30
N LEU A 71 -0.86 -8.41 -22.26
CA LEU A 71 -1.54 -8.55 -20.98
C LEU A 71 -2.82 -7.71 -20.90
N ASP A 72 -3.03 -6.77 -21.82
CA ASP A 72 -4.21 -5.91 -21.84
C ASP A 72 -5.33 -6.50 -22.71
N ILE A 73 -5.73 -7.72 -22.39
CA ILE A 73 -6.77 -8.50 -23.10
C ILE A 73 -7.73 -9.09 -22.05
N ASP A 74 -8.96 -8.64 -22.03
CA ASP A 74 -9.96 -9.04 -21.03
C ASP A 74 -10.14 -10.58 -20.95
N SER A 75 -10.17 -11.26 -22.10
CA SER A 75 -10.36 -12.72 -22.17
C SER A 75 -9.21 -13.54 -21.61
N LEU A 76 -8.05 -12.92 -21.37
CA LEU A 76 -6.91 -13.57 -20.72
C LEU A 76 -7.17 -13.85 -19.25
N TYR A 77 -7.98 -13.01 -18.59
CA TYR A 77 -8.20 -13.05 -17.14
C TYR A 77 -9.30 -14.07 -16.76
N THR A 78 -8.97 -15.34 -17.00
CA THR A 78 -9.80 -16.48 -16.64
C THR A 78 -9.69 -16.84 -15.14
N GLN A 79 -10.58 -17.68 -14.63
CA GLN A 79 -10.49 -18.19 -13.26
C GLN A 79 -9.17 -18.95 -13.01
N GLU A 80 -8.72 -19.72 -14.01
CA GLU A 80 -7.46 -20.46 -13.92
C GLU A 80 -6.26 -19.52 -13.75
N LEU A 81 -6.20 -18.43 -14.55
CA LEU A 81 -5.16 -17.41 -14.40
C LEU A 81 -5.23 -16.74 -13.03
N TYR A 82 -6.45 -16.41 -12.57
CA TYR A 82 -6.68 -15.84 -11.25
C TYR A 82 -6.13 -16.73 -10.14
N ASP A 83 -6.43 -18.01 -10.17
CA ASP A 83 -5.99 -18.98 -9.16
C ASP A 83 -4.47 -19.15 -9.16
N MET A 84 -3.85 -19.23 -10.33
CA MET A 84 -2.39 -19.31 -10.49
C MET A 84 -1.69 -18.07 -9.91
N PHE A 85 -2.17 -16.88 -10.23
CA PHE A 85 -1.64 -15.63 -9.68
C PHE A 85 -1.84 -15.55 -8.16
N ARG A 86 -2.99 -16.02 -7.67
CA ARG A 86 -3.27 -16.03 -6.24
C ARG A 86 -2.26 -16.87 -5.47
N GLU A 87 -1.97 -18.06 -5.94
CA GLU A 87 -0.97 -18.95 -5.32
C GLU A 87 0.42 -18.31 -5.29
N GLN A 88 0.85 -17.72 -6.42
CA GLN A 88 2.14 -17.06 -6.52
C GLN A 88 2.25 -15.85 -5.59
N LEU A 89 1.28 -14.94 -5.63
CA LEU A 89 1.26 -13.75 -4.79
C LEU A 89 1.21 -14.10 -3.29
N LEU A 90 0.43 -15.12 -2.93
CA LEU A 90 0.36 -15.58 -1.54
C LEU A 90 1.70 -16.14 -1.07
N SER A 91 2.37 -16.91 -1.90
CA SER A 91 3.72 -17.42 -1.64
C SER A 91 4.71 -16.27 -1.42
N ASP A 92 4.67 -15.26 -2.30
CA ASP A 92 5.53 -14.08 -2.21
C ASP A 92 5.27 -13.29 -0.92
N ILE A 93 4.02 -13.09 -0.53
CA ILE A 93 3.65 -12.43 0.73
C ILE A 93 4.20 -13.22 1.92
N LYS A 94 3.97 -14.52 1.98
CA LYS A 94 4.40 -15.38 3.08
C LYS A 94 5.93 -15.33 3.27
N ASN A 95 6.67 -15.39 2.17
CA ASN A 95 8.13 -15.49 2.17
C ASN A 95 8.84 -14.14 2.24
N SER A 96 8.13 -13.02 2.03
CA SER A 96 8.75 -11.69 2.04
C SER A 96 9.14 -11.25 3.44
N ILE A 97 10.44 -11.04 3.64
CA ILE A 97 11.01 -10.43 4.85
C ILE A 97 10.65 -8.95 4.93
N GLN A 98 10.60 -8.27 3.79
CA GLN A 98 10.27 -6.84 3.70
C GLN A 98 8.84 -6.54 4.17
N LEU A 99 7.91 -7.49 4.00
CA LEU A 99 6.52 -7.35 4.44
C LEU A 99 6.30 -7.79 5.90
N LYS A 100 7.34 -8.22 6.61
CA LYS A 100 7.22 -8.77 7.97
C LYS A 100 6.47 -7.83 8.91
N THR A 101 6.86 -6.56 8.97
CA THR A 101 6.22 -5.56 9.85
C THR A 101 4.74 -5.39 9.53
N LEU A 102 4.37 -5.35 8.24
CA LEU A 102 2.97 -5.23 7.81
C LEU A 102 2.18 -6.50 8.13
N LYS A 103 2.76 -7.68 7.92
CA LYS A 103 2.15 -8.97 8.27
C LYS A 103 1.92 -9.11 9.78
N ASP A 104 2.90 -8.74 10.58
CA ASP A 104 2.81 -8.76 12.06
C ASP A 104 1.73 -7.81 12.56
N ALA A 105 1.57 -6.65 11.91
CA ALA A 105 0.52 -5.68 12.20
C ALA A 105 -0.87 -6.11 11.71
N GLY A 106 -1.00 -7.22 10.98
CA GLY A 106 -2.27 -7.70 10.47
C GLY A 106 -2.85 -6.86 9.33
N ILE A 107 -1.97 -6.31 8.47
CA ILE A 107 -2.37 -5.52 7.31
C ILE A 107 -2.80 -6.45 6.17
N SER A 108 -3.91 -6.14 5.51
CA SER A 108 -4.33 -6.81 4.28
C SER A 108 -3.57 -6.27 3.08
N PHE A 109 -3.33 -7.12 2.08
CA PHE A 109 -2.68 -6.74 0.83
C PHE A 109 -3.64 -6.86 -0.33
N CYS A 110 -3.68 -5.87 -1.22
CA CYS A 110 -4.54 -5.86 -2.40
C CYS A 110 -3.72 -5.50 -3.63
N TYR A 111 -3.74 -6.39 -4.62
CA TYR A 111 -3.08 -6.23 -5.91
C TYR A 111 -4.13 -5.96 -6.96
N ARG A 112 -4.04 -4.83 -7.67
CA ARG A 112 -4.97 -4.41 -8.71
C ARG A 112 -4.23 -4.21 -10.02
N TYR A 113 -4.75 -4.85 -11.06
CA TYR A 113 -4.22 -4.76 -12.43
C TYR A 113 -5.25 -4.08 -13.31
N TYR A 114 -4.88 -2.93 -13.86
CA TYR A 114 -5.73 -2.09 -14.70
C TYR A 114 -5.34 -2.20 -16.15
N SER A 115 -6.33 -2.21 -17.06
CA SER A 115 -6.12 -2.07 -18.49
C SER A 115 -5.63 -0.67 -18.83
N ALA A 116 -4.53 -0.54 -19.56
CA ALA A 116 -4.07 0.74 -20.09
C ALA A 116 -5.07 1.32 -21.10
N ARG A 117 -5.75 0.47 -21.89
CA ARG A 117 -6.69 0.90 -22.92
C ARG A 117 -8.01 1.38 -22.35
N SER A 118 -8.59 0.64 -21.40
CA SER A 118 -9.94 0.91 -20.89
C SER A 118 -9.97 1.57 -19.53
N GLY A 119 -8.87 1.52 -18.75
CA GLY A 119 -8.82 1.94 -17.36
C GLY A 119 -9.57 1.04 -16.39
N LYS A 120 -10.16 -0.06 -16.88
CA LYS A 120 -10.90 -1.01 -16.04
C LYS A 120 -9.96 -1.92 -15.28
N VAL A 121 -10.42 -2.40 -14.12
CA VAL A 121 -9.74 -3.46 -13.37
C VAL A 121 -9.92 -4.79 -14.11
N LEU A 122 -8.84 -5.39 -14.55
CA LEU A 122 -8.81 -6.70 -15.18
C LEU A 122 -8.70 -7.82 -14.15
N MET A 123 -7.94 -7.59 -13.07
CA MET A 123 -7.78 -8.53 -11.98
C MET A 123 -7.56 -7.80 -10.66
N GLN A 124 -8.15 -8.32 -9.60
CA GLN A 124 -7.90 -7.88 -8.23
C GLN A 124 -7.73 -9.11 -7.33
N GLN A 125 -6.64 -9.10 -6.56
CA GLN A 125 -6.34 -10.13 -5.56
C GLN A 125 -6.24 -9.48 -4.19
N LYS A 126 -6.99 -10.00 -3.21
CA LYS A 126 -6.94 -9.54 -1.82
C LYS A 126 -6.50 -10.67 -0.91
N PHE A 127 -5.56 -10.35 -0.02
CA PHE A 127 -5.03 -11.25 1.00
C PHE A 127 -5.21 -10.63 2.37
N THR A 128 -5.90 -11.35 3.23
CA THR A 128 -6.11 -10.95 4.64
C THR A 128 -5.13 -11.69 5.56
N PRO A 129 -5.02 -11.29 6.83
CA PRO A 129 -4.20 -12.02 7.79
C PRO A 129 -4.53 -13.53 7.88
N LYS A 130 -5.76 -13.93 7.58
CA LYS A 130 -6.16 -15.35 7.57
C LYS A 130 -5.50 -16.14 6.44
N ASP A 131 -5.14 -15.48 5.34
CA ASP A 131 -4.53 -16.15 4.18
C ASP A 131 -3.03 -16.39 4.39
N TYR A 132 -2.31 -15.50 5.08
CA TYR A 132 -0.85 -15.53 5.14
C TYR A 132 -0.26 -15.84 6.53
N LYS A 133 -1.08 -15.92 7.58
CA LYS A 133 -0.66 -16.33 8.94
C LYS A 133 -0.74 -17.84 9.16
#